data_b2b75596b3bed6a2873754fb71685b3a
#
_entry.id   b2b75596b3bed6a2873754fb71685b3a
#
_cell.length_a   1.000
_cell.length_b   1.000
_cell.length_c   1.000
_cell.angle_alpha   90.00
_cell.angle_beta   90.00
_cell.angle_gamma   90.00
#
_symmetry.space_group_name_H-M   'P 1'
#
loop_
_entity.id
_entity.type
_entity.pdbx_description
1 polymer ?
#
loop_
_entity_poly.entity_id
_entity_poly.type
_entity_poly.pdbx_seq_one_letter_code
_entity_poly.pdbx_strand_id
1 'polypeptide(L)'
;MNPDKFLEQQKYYEAARGFLHKFQTNSGKIHKDDAGAPLGPDELRDLGLAISSCTMETRSVHKSNVKSFWSQLVSIVEPYKTDLSMLPEFELYPYIVDSFSKNKLIKPSNNSWQRLSGPPRVHLGEVVSAITQTLKCETAEVRSAMLVHNIVAASTYYQNIYLDSLAALLDVAPRDAERAVAKLIIDKTIDATIDKLAADPTGGVSCLIAFSGATTDDNFNDSLFRLCKEVSNCVEAAQSK
;
A
#
# COMPACT_ATOMS: atom_id res chain seq x y z
N MET A 1 -26.64 3.43 -10.83
CA MET A 1 -25.55 4.36 -10.48
C MET A 1 -24.45 4.15 -11.51
N ASN A 2 -23.98 5.19 -12.22
CA ASN A 2 -22.94 5.02 -13.25
C ASN A 2 -21.55 5.29 -12.64
N PRO A 3 -20.72 4.26 -12.41
CA PRO A 3 -19.41 4.42 -11.77
C PRO A 3 -18.41 5.23 -12.61
N ASP A 4 -18.54 5.23 -13.94
CA ASP A 4 -17.64 5.98 -14.84
C ASP A 4 -17.76 7.49 -14.62
N LYS A 5 -18.98 8.01 -14.35
CA LYS A 5 -19.18 9.43 -14.01
C LYS A 5 -18.47 9.83 -12.70
N PHE A 6 -18.32 8.90 -11.76
CA PHE A 6 -17.58 9.19 -10.53
C PHE A 6 -16.08 9.24 -10.77
N LEU A 7 -15.55 8.41 -11.69
CA LEU A 7 -14.14 8.51 -12.11
C LEU A 7 -13.85 9.87 -12.75
N GLU A 8 -14.70 10.32 -13.68
CA GLU A 8 -14.57 11.64 -14.30
C GLU A 8 -14.60 12.79 -13.28
N GLN A 9 -15.30 12.60 -12.17
CA GLN A 9 -15.39 13.56 -11.06
C GLN A 9 -14.31 13.35 -9.98
N GLN A 10 -13.36 12.41 -10.18
CA GLN A 10 -12.33 12.03 -9.22
C GLN A 10 -12.89 11.58 -7.85
N LYS A 11 -14.11 11.03 -7.85
CA LYS A 11 -14.77 10.45 -6.68
C LYS A 11 -14.49 8.95 -6.61
N TYR A 12 -13.27 8.63 -6.25
CA TYR A 12 -12.75 7.26 -6.35
C TYR A 12 -13.47 6.26 -5.44
N TYR A 13 -13.88 6.66 -4.24
CA TYR A 13 -14.63 5.79 -3.33
C TYR A 13 -16.00 5.41 -3.88
N GLU A 14 -16.74 6.38 -4.39
CA GLU A 14 -18.04 6.15 -5.02
C GLU A 14 -17.92 5.33 -6.30
N ALA A 15 -16.86 5.56 -7.08
CA ALA A 15 -16.54 4.77 -8.26
C ALA A 15 -16.25 3.31 -7.87
N ALA A 16 -15.40 3.07 -6.89
CA ALA A 16 -15.06 1.74 -6.39
C ALA A 16 -16.32 0.97 -5.94
N ARG A 17 -17.19 1.62 -5.16
CA ARG A 17 -18.46 1.03 -4.75
C ARG A 17 -19.39 0.74 -5.93
N GLY A 18 -19.44 1.62 -6.90
CA GLY A 18 -20.25 1.46 -8.09
C GLY A 18 -19.81 0.27 -8.94
N PHE A 19 -18.51 0.12 -9.18
CA PHE A 19 -17.94 -1.02 -9.90
C PHE A 19 -18.14 -2.34 -9.15
N LEU A 20 -17.92 -2.35 -7.84
CA LEU A 20 -18.16 -3.54 -7.03
C LEU A 20 -19.62 -3.96 -7.05
N HIS A 21 -20.54 -3.01 -6.95
CA HIS A 21 -21.97 -3.30 -7.06
C HIS A 21 -22.35 -3.86 -8.46
N LYS A 22 -21.76 -3.30 -9.52
CA LYS A 22 -21.95 -3.76 -10.91
C LYS A 22 -21.44 -5.19 -11.05
N PHE A 23 -20.24 -5.49 -10.55
CA PHE A 23 -19.68 -6.83 -10.49
C PHE A 23 -20.62 -7.80 -9.77
N GLN A 24 -21.05 -7.49 -8.55
CA GLN A 24 -21.93 -8.36 -7.75
C GLN A 24 -23.30 -8.60 -8.41
N THR A 25 -23.82 -7.58 -9.11
CA THR A 25 -25.11 -7.70 -9.82
C THR A 25 -24.99 -8.61 -11.03
N ASN A 26 -23.90 -8.53 -11.77
CA ASN A 26 -23.66 -9.33 -12.97
C ASN A 26 -23.26 -10.77 -12.58
N SER A 27 -22.31 -10.96 -11.69
CA SER A 27 -21.91 -12.27 -11.19
C SER A 27 -23.05 -13.01 -10.50
N GLY A 28 -23.92 -12.31 -9.75
CA GLY A 28 -25.10 -12.89 -9.13
C GLY A 28 -26.16 -13.37 -10.13
N LYS A 29 -26.19 -12.87 -11.35
CA LYS A 29 -27.03 -13.41 -12.44
C LYS A 29 -26.43 -14.69 -13.02
N ILE A 30 -25.14 -14.71 -13.28
CA ILE A 30 -24.41 -15.86 -13.84
C ILE A 30 -24.49 -17.05 -12.88
N HIS A 31 -24.24 -16.85 -11.59
CA HIS A 31 -24.28 -17.93 -10.59
C HIS A 31 -25.68 -18.46 -10.23
N LYS A 32 -26.74 -17.74 -10.62
CA LYS A 32 -28.12 -18.28 -10.49
C LYS A 32 -28.44 -19.31 -11.58
N ASP A 33 -27.86 -19.13 -12.76
CA ASP A 33 -28.15 -19.95 -13.93
C ASP A 33 -27.15 -21.10 -14.09
N ASP A 34 -25.91 -20.94 -13.60
CA ASP A 34 -24.86 -21.96 -13.71
C ASP A 34 -23.80 -21.80 -12.57
N ALA A 35 -23.98 -22.59 -11.50
CA ALA A 35 -23.14 -22.53 -10.28
C ALA A 35 -21.73 -23.11 -10.54
N GLY A 36 -20.97 -22.52 -11.41
CA GLY A 36 -19.60 -22.95 -11.78
C GLY A 36 -19.11 -22.35 -13.10
N ALA A 37 -19.91 -21.51 -13.74
CA ALA A 37 -19.45 -20.82 -14.93
C ALA A 37 -18.30 -19.85 -14.58
N PRO A 38 -17.17 -19.85 -15.35
CA PRO A 38 -16.11 -18.89 -15.14
C PRO A 38 -16.63 -17.47 -15.39
N LEU A 39 -16.13 -16.50 -14.61
CA LEU A 39 -16.46 -15.09 -14.82
C LEU A 39 -15.97 -14.64 -16.21
N GLY A 40 -16.78 -13.84 -16.87
CA GLY A 40 -16.38 -13.21 -18.12
C GLY A 40 -15.35 -12.09 -17.91
N PRO A 41 -14.65 -11.69 -18.99
CA PRO A 41 -13.66 -10.62 -18.92
C PRO A 41 -14.25 -9.28 -18.47
N ASP A 42 -15.52 -9.00 -18.76
CA ASP A 42 -16.18 -7.75 -18.38
C ASP A 42 -16.44 -7.67 -16.87
N GLU A 43 -16.84 -8.79 -16.23
CA GLU A 43 -17.02 -8.88 -14.78
C GLU A 43 -15.67 -8.75 -14.06
N LEU A 44 -14.64 -9.41 -14.55
CA LEU A 44 -13.28 -9.29 -13.99
C LEU A 44 -12.75 -7.86 -14.13
N ARG A 45 -13.09 -7.18 -15.23
CA ARG A 45 -12.72 -5.79 -15.46
C ARG A 45 -13.40 -4.85 -14.47
N ASP A 46 -14.70 -5.03 -14.19
CA ASP A 46 -15.40 -4.24 -13.17
C ASP A 46 -14.75 -4.42 -11.80
N LEU A 47 -14.31 -5.65 -11.45
CA LEU A 47 -13.58 -5.93 -10.21
C LEU A 47 -12.20 -5.22 -10.19
N GLY A 48 -11.45 -5.27 -11.29
CA GLY A 48 -10.18 -4.57 -11.44
C GLY A 48 -10.33 -3.05 -11.31
N LEU A 49 -11.37 -2.46 -11.91
CA LEU A 49 -11.70 -1.05 -11.77
C LEU A 49 -12.07 -0.67 -10.32
N ALA A 50 -12.79 -1.55 -9.60
CA ALA A 50 -13.07 -1.33 -8.19
C ALA A 50 -11.81 -1.30 -7.34
N ILE A 51 -10.86 -2.21 -7.58
CA ILE A 51 -9.56 -2.25 -6.89
C ILE A 51 -8.77 -0.97 -7.19
N SER A 52 -8.59 -0.62 -8.47
CA SER A 52 -7.84 0.59 -8.88
C SER A 52 -8.42 1.86 -8.26
N SER A 53 -9.73 2.01 -8.32
CA SER A 53 -10.41 3.17 -7.73
C SER A 53 -10.21 3.21 -6.21
N CYS A 54 -10.27 2.06 -5.53
CA CYS A 54 -10.05 2.00 -4.09
C CYS A 54 -8.61 2.37 -3.69
N THR A 55 -7.60 2.01 -4.52
CA THR A 55 -6.21 2.40 -4.25
C THR A 55 -5.96 3.90 -4.35
N MET A 56 -6.78 4.63 -5.12
CA MET A 56 -6.70 6.08 -5.24
C MET A 56 -7.26 6.81 -4.02
N GLU A 57 -8.09 6.15 -3.21
CA GLU A 57 -8.80 6.76 -2.07
C GLU A 57 -7.93 6.82 -0.79
N THR A 58 -6.63 6.80 -0.89
CA THR A 58 -5.69 6.87 0.25
C THR A 58 -5.79 8.19 1.05
N ARG A 59 -6.48 9.19 0.50
CA ARG A 59 -6.61 10.54 1.07
C ARG A 59 -7.94 10.81 1.79
N SER A 60 -8.85 9.85 1.81
CA SER A 60 -10.22 10.13 2.26
C SER A 60 -10.33 10.42 3.76
N VAL A 61 -11.13 11.43 4.08
CA VAL A 61 -11.59 11.76 5.44
C VAL A 61 -12.40 10.60 6.06
N HIS A 62 -12.91 9.69 5.24
CA HIS A 62 -13.74 8.56 5.66
C HIS A 62 -12.92 7.27 5.91
N LYS A 63 -11.80 7.38 6.63
CA LYS A 63 -10.85 6.28 6.85
C LYS A 63 -11.47 4.96 7.31
N SER A 64 -12.43 5.01 8.23
CA SER A 64 -13.11 3.81 8.74
C SER A 64 -13.93 3.10 7.66
N ASN A 65 -14.66 3.87 6.84
CA ASN A 65 -15.48 3.33 5.78
C ASN A 65 -14.63 2.76 4.63
N VAL A 66 -13.55 3.44 4.26
CA VAL A 66 -12.61 2.97 3.23
C VAL A 66 -11.90 1.70 3.69
N LYS A 67 -11.45 1.64 4.94
CA LYS A 67 -10.80 0.45 5.50
C LYS A 67 -11.75 -0.76 5.55
N SER A 68 -12.99 -0.55 5.98
CA SER A 68 -14.01 -1.61 5.98
C SER A 68 -14.35 -2.06 4.56
N PHE A 69 -14.52 -1.11 3.63
CA PHE A 69 -14.76 -1.40 2.22
C PHE A 69 -13.60 -2.16 1.58
N TRP A 70 -12.35 -1.75 1.88
CA TRP A 70 -11.16 -2.45 1.39
C TRP A 70 -11.13 -3.91 1.88
N SER A 71 -11.43 -4.16 3.16
CA SER A 71 -11.49 -5.53 3.70
C SER A 71 -12.56 -6.37 3.01
N GLN A 72 -13.72 -5.79 2.72
CA GLN A 72 -14.77 -6.45 1.94
C GLN A 72 -14.32 -6.74 0.52
N LEU A 73 -13.68 -5.77 -0.15
CA LEU A 73 -13.19 -5.91 -1.52
C LEU A 73 -12.14 -7.04 -1.61
N VAL A 74 -11.20 -7.09 -0.66
CA VAL A 74 -10.19 -8.16 -0.59
C VAL A 74 -10.83 -9.53 -0.47
N SER A 75 -11.84 -9.70 0.38
CA SER A 75 -12.56 -10.98 0.53
C SER A 75 -13.26 -11.41 -0.76
N ILE A 76 -13.78 -10.46 -1.53
CA ILE A 76 -14.44 -10.74 -2.81
C ILE A 76 -13.42 -11.07 -3.90
N VAL A 77 -12.26 -10.40 -3.90
CA VAL A 77 -11.21 -10.60 -4.91
C VAL A 77 -10.47 -11.92 -4.72
N GLU A 78 -10.34 -12.40 -3.48
CA GLU A 78 -9.50 -13.58 -3.15
C GLU A 78 -9.78 -14.82 -4.03
N PRO A 79 -11.03 -15.24 -4.30
CA PRO A 79 -11.32 -16.36 -5.17
C PRO A 79 -10.94 -16.12 -6.64
N TYR A 80 -10.90 -14.87 -7.09
CA TYR A 80 -10.71 -14.49 -8.50
C TYR A 80 -9.31 -13.96 -8.81
N LYS A 81 -8.38 -14.05 -7.88
CA LYS A 81 -7.01 -13.53 -8.06
C LYS A 81 -6.31 -14.09 -9.29
N THR A 82 -6.44 -15.40 -9.51
CA THR A 82 -5.81 -16.07 -10.64
C THR A 82 -6.44 -15.60 -11.96
N ASP A 83 -7.76 -15.57 -12.04
CA ASP A 83 -8.48 -15.18 -13.24
C ASP A 83 -8.22 -13.71 -13.57
N LEU A 84 -8.17 -12.84 -12.54
CA LEU A 84 -7.84 -11.43 -12.69
C LEU A 84 -6.43 -11.24 -13.25
N SER A 85 -5.44 -12.01 -12.78
CA SER A 85 -4.06 -11.94 -13.25
C SER A 85 -3.85 -12.47 -14.68
N MET A 86 -4.81 -13.23 -15.22
CA MET A 86 -4.77 -13.67 -16.62
C MET A 86 -5.09 -12.53 -17.59
N LEU A 87 -5.70 -11.44 -17.13
CA LEU A 87 -5.94 -10.27 -17.94
C LEU A 87 -4.68 -9.37 -17.93
N PRO A 88 -4.10 -9.03 -19.10
CA PRO A 88 -2.83 -8.28 -19.17
C PRO A 88 -2.89 -6.93 -18.44
N GLU A 89 -4.05 -6.29 -18.41
CA GLU A 89 -4.27 -5.01 -17.73
C GLU A 89 -4.31 -5.15 -16.19
N PHE A 90 -4.46 -6.38 -15.66
CA PHE A 90 -4.60 -6.67 -14.24
C PHE A 90 -3.56 -7.66 -13.69
N GLU A 91 -2.50 -7.94 -14.44
CA GLU A 91 -1.44 -8.86 -14.03
C GLU A 91 -0.84 -8.51 -12.65
N LEU A 92 -0.70 -7.23 -12.35
CA LEU A 92 -0.12 -6.74 -11.08
C LEU A 92 -1.12 -6.65 -9.93
N TYR A 93 -2.40 -6.90 -10.14
CA TYR A 93 -3.43 -6.66 -9.15
C TYR A 93 -3.36 -7.55 -7.91
N PRO A 94 -2.99 -8.84 -7.98
CA PRO A 94 -2.74 -9.64 -6.78
C PRO A 94 -1.69 -9.03 -5.87
N TYR A 95 -0.63 -8.44 -6.45
CA TYR A 95 0.41 -7.73 -5.70
C TYR A 95 -0.11 -6.42 -5.10
N ILE A 96 -0.89 -5.63 -5.86
CA ILE A 96 -1.51 -4.38 -5.39
C ILE A 96 -2.41 -4.67 -4.20
N VAL A 97 -3.31 -5.65 -4.32
CA VAL A 97 -4.22 -6.06 -3.25
C VAL A 97 -3.47 -6.50 -2.00
N ASP A 98 -2.43 -7.33 -2.15
CA ASP A 98 -1.60 -7.78 -1.02
C ASP A 98 -0.84 -6.61 -0.36
N SER A 99 -0.31 -5.69 -1.15
CA SER A 99 0.44 -4.53 -0.64
C SER A 99 -0.45 -3.58 0.15
N PHE A 100 -1.64 -3.28 -0.37
CA PHE A 100 -2.58 -2.39 0.30
C PHE A 100 -3.25 -3.03 1.52
N SER A 101 -3.61 -4.31 1.45
CA SER A 101 -4.27 -5.01 2.57
C SER A 101 -3.35 -5.20 3.78
N LYS A 102 -2.04 -5.33 3.54
CA LYS A 102 -1.03 -5.56 4.57
C LYS A 102 -0.16 -4.34 4.87
N ASN A 103 -0.52 -3.16 4.38
CA ASN A 103 0.26 -1.94 4.48
C ASN A 103 1.74 -2.13 4.10
N LYS A 104 2.02 -2.87 3.03
CA LYS A 104 3.38 -3.08 2.57
C LYS A 104 3.87 -1.92 1.73
N LEU A 105 5.14 -1.56 1.91
CA LEU A 105 5.82 -0.57 1.08
C LEU A 105 5.94 -1.07 -0.37
N ILE A 106 5.50 -0.26 -1.31
CA ILE A 106 5.71 -0.45 -2.74
C ILE A 106 7.01 0.25 -3.12
N LYS A 107 8.07 -0.54 -3.32
CA LYS A 107 9.43 -0.02 -3.46
C LYS A 107 9.69 0.62 -4.82
N PRO A 108 10.44 1.73 -4.89
CA PRO A 108 10.92 2.28 -6.15
C PRO A 108 11.95 1.33 -6.81
N SER A 109 12.09 1.44 -8.14
CA SER A 109 12.93 0.55 -8.95
C SER A 109 14.44 0.67 -8.69
N ASN A 110 14.90 1.80 -8.15
CA ASN A 110 16.34 2.15 -8.10
C ASN A 110 17.03 1.80 -6.78
N ASN A 111 16.40 1.07 -5.86
CA ASN A 111 17.05 0.76 -4.59
C ASN A 111 18.08 -0.36 -4.73
N SER A 112 19.32 -0.05 -4.28
CA SER A 112 20.48 -0.96 -4.20
C SER A 112 20.25 -2.29 -3.43
N TRP A 113 19.07 -2.48 -2.85
CA TRP A 113 18.60 -3.70 -2.19
C TRP A 113 18.24 -4.85 -3.16
N GLN A 114 18.38 -4.64 -4.49
CA GLN A 114 18.11 -5.65 -5.53
C GLN A 114 19.06 -6.87 -5.50
N ARG A 115 20.11 -6.85 -4.68
CA ARG A 115 21.15 -7.91 -4.64
C ARG A 115 20.79 -9.17 -3.87
N LEU A 116 19.65 -9.20 -3.21
CA LEU A 116 19.18 -10.42 -2.50
C LEU A 116 18.22 -11.17 -3.42
N SER A 117 18.63 -12.36 -3.82
CA SER A 117 17.88 -13.31 -4.64
C SER A 117 16.45 -13.51 -4.13
N GLY A 118 15.47 -13.02 -4.87
CA GLY A 118 14.05 -13.16 -4.56
C GLY A 118 13.21 -13.16 -5.84
N PRO A 119 11.93 -13.55 -5.78
CA PRO A 119 11.03 -13.55 -6.93
C PRO A 119 10.93 -12.14 -7.55
N PRO A 120 10.49 -12.02 -8.84
CA PRO A 120 10.40 -10.75 -9.54
C PRO A 120 9.63 -9.75 -8.69
N ARG A 121 10.28 -8.63 -8.37
CA ARG A 121 9.72 -7.61 -7.48
C ARG A 121 9.02 -6.58 -8.34
N VAL A 122 7.73 -6.47 -8.16
CA VAL A 122 6.93 -5.40 -8.76
C VAL A 122 7.41 -4.05 -8.21
N HIS A 123 7.67 -3.10 -9.10
CA HIS A 123 8.18 -1.78 -8.76
C HIS A 123 7.07 -0.73 -8.77
N LEU A 124 7.28 0.34 -8.00
CA LEU A 124 6.34 1.47 -7.93
C LEU A 124 5.94 2.01 -9.31
N GLY A 125 6.91 2.11 -10.25
CA GLY A 125 6.64 2.57 -11.61
C GLY A 125 5.67 1.69 -12.38
N GLU A 126 5.74 0.37 -12.21
CA GLU A 126 4.84 -0.59 -12.85
C GLU A 126 3.43 -0.49 -12.27
N VAL A 127 3.31 -0.38 -10.93
CA VAL A 127 2.03 -0.19 -10.25
C VAL A 127 1.37 1.13 -10.69
N VAL A 128 2.13 2.22 -10.72
CA VAL A 128 1.65 3.51 -11.20
C VAL A 128 1.17 3.43 -12.65
N SER A 129 1.94 2.77 -13.52
CA SER A 129 1.57 2.59 -14.93
C SER A 129 0.28 1.78 -15.08
N ALA A 130 0.16 0.65 -14.37
CA ALA A 130 -1.01 -0.21 -14.42
C ALA A 130 -2.29 0.55 -13.97
N ILE A 131 -2.25 1.25 -12.84
CA ILE A 131 -3.40 2.01 -12.33
C ILE A 131 -3.74 3.18 -13.28
N THR A 132 -2.73 3.91 -13.77
CA THR A 132 -2.92 5.02 -14.74
C THR A 132 -3.63 4.55 -16.00
N GLN A 133 -3.20 3.42 -16.57
CA GLN A 133 -3.81 2.85 -17.77
C GLN A 133 -5.24 2.37 -17.51
N THR A 134 -5.46 1.73 -16.38
CA THR A 134 -6.78 1.18 -16.01
C THR A 134 -7.81 2.28 -15.75
N LEU A 135 -7.45 3.32 -14.99
CA LEU A 135 -8.35 4.42 -14.64
C LEU A 135 -8.36 5.55 -15.67
N LYS A 136 -7.42 5.55 -16.62
CA LYS A 136 -7.21 6.63 -17.60
C LYS A 136 -7.08 8.02 -16.94
N CYS A 137 -6.41 8.07 -15.78
CA CYS A 137 -6.17 9.27 -15.00
C CYS A 137 -4.73 9.78 -15.18
N GLU A 138 -4.40 10.93 -14.59
CA GLU A 138 -3.05 11.47 -14.67
C GLU A 138 -2.05 10.68 -13.82
N THR A 139 -0.89 10.40 -14.37
CA THR A 139 0.22 9.68 -13.68
C THR A 139 0.64 10.38 -12.38
N ALA A 140 0.62 11.72 -12.36
CA ALA A 140 0.96 12.51 -11.17
C ALA A 140 -0.01 12.25 -10.01
N GLU A 141 -1.28 12.05 -10.31
CA GLU A 141 -2.32 11.75 -9.34
C GLU A 141 -2.11 10.37 -8.71
N VAL A 142 -1.85 9.36 -9.54
CA VAL A 142 -1.55 8.01 -9.06
C VAL A 142 -0.26 7.99 -8.22
N ARG A 143 0.80 8.67 -8.67
CA ARG A 143 2.04 8.80 -7.89
C ARG A 143 1.79 9.43 -6.53
N SER A 144 0.96 10.45 -6.47
CA SER A 144 0.60 11.10 -5.21
C SER A 144 -0.18 10.17 -4.27
N ALA A 145 -1.07 9.34 -4.79
CA ALA A 145 -1.78 8.32 -4.00
C ALA A 145 -0.81 7.24 -3.47
N MET A 146 0.11 6.77 -4.31
CA MET A 146 1.14 5.79 -3.92
C MET A 146 2.11 6.36 -2.87
N LEU A 147 2.47 7.63 -2.99
CA LEU A 147 3.30 8.32 -1.98
C LEU A 147 2.61 8.33 -0.60
N VAL A 148 1.32 8.66 -0.56
CA VAL A 148 0.53 8.62 0.67
C VAL A 148 0.48 7.21 1.24
N HIS A 149 0.20 6.20 0.40
CA HIS A 149 0.21 4.80 0.84
C HIS A 149 1.56 4.40 1.46
N ASN A 150 2.65 4.73 0.79
CA ASN A 150 4.00 4.39 1.27
C ASN A 150 4.37 5.10 2.57
N ILE A 151 3.96 6.36 2.78
CA ILE A 151 4.18 7.06 4.06
C ILE A 151 3.36 6.40 5.17
N VAL A 152 2.09 6.06 4.92
CA VAL A 152 1.26 5.33 5.88
C VAL A 152 1.85 3.95 6.17
N ALA A 153 2.34 3.24 5.16
CA ALA A 153 3.03 1.98 5.37
C ALA A 153 4.31 2.17 6.20
N ALA A 154 5.13 3.17 5.89
CA ALA A 154 6.33 3.48 6.67
C ALA A 154 6.02 3.77 8.14
N SER A 155 4.93 4.46 8.44
CA SER A 155 4.52 4.75 9.82
C SER A 155 4.16 3.50 10.64
N THR A 156 3.92 2.36 10.00
CA THR A 156 3.68 1.09 10.71
C THR A 156 4.96 0.33 11.02
N TYR A 157 6.07 0.61 10.30
CA TYR A 157 7.35 -0.09 10.46
C TYR A 157 8.38 0.71 11.23
N TYR A 158 8.32 2.04 11.18
CA TYR A 158 9.31 2.94 11.78
C TYR A 158 8.67 3.73 12.91
N GLN A 159 9.31 3.75 14.06
CA GLN A 159 9.00 4.71 15.14
C GLN A 159 9.59 6.08 14.82
N ASN A 160 10.84 6.06 14.36
CA ASN A 160 11.60 7.25 13.99
C ASN A 160 12.33 7.00 12.67
N ILE A 161 12.33 7.98 11.79
CA ILE A 161 13.08 7.94 10.54
C ILE A 161 13.59 9.35 10.19
N TYR A 162 14.84 9.44 9.73
CA TYR A 162 15.34 10.70 9.20
C TYR A 162 14.67 11.04 7.88
N LEU A 163 14.40 12.34 7.66
CA LEU A 163 13.72 12.81 6.45
C LEU A 163 14.41 12.36 5.17
N ASP A 164 15.75 12.44 5.13
CA ASP A 164 16.53 12.02 3.96
C ASP A 164 16.41 10.52 3.70
N SER A 165 16.37 9.70 4.76
CA SER A 165 16.16 8.26 4.65
C SER A 165 14.73 7.93 4.16
N LEU A 166 13.73 8.66 4.66
CA LEU A 166 12.36 8.53 4.19
C LEU A 166 12.23 8.95 2.72
N ALA A 167 12.83 10.08 2.35
CA ALA A 167 12.84 10.58 0.98
C ALA A 167 13.48 9.57 0.00
N ALA A 168 14.61 8.98 0.40
CA ALA A 168 15.27 7.92 -0.37
C ALA A 168 14.40 6.64 -0.46
N LEU A 169 13.70 6.28 0.63
CA LEU A 169 12.77 5.14 0.65
C LEU A 169 11.58 5.35 -0.30
N LEU A 170 11.12 6.60 -0.42
CA LEU A 170 9.97 6.99 -1.23
C LEU A 170 10.33 7.38 -2.67
N ASP A 171 11.63 7.50 -2.99
CA ASP A 171 12.15 7.98 -4.28
C ASP A 171 11.63 9.38 -4.66
N VAL A 172 11.68 10.30 -3.69
CA VAL A 172 11.27 11.69 -3.87
C VAL A 172 12.31 12.63 -3.25
N ALA A 173 12.25 13.93 -3.61
CA ALA A 173 13.10 14.92 -2.96
C ALA A 173 12.72 15.09 -1.47
N PRO A 174 13.67 15.33 -0.56
CA PRO A 174 13.40 15.50 0.88
C PRO A 174 12.33 16.56 1.17
N ARG A 175 12.32 17.65 0.43
CA ARG A 175 11.31 18.71 0.54
C ARG A 175 9.90 18.24 0.20
N ASP A 176 9.77 17.35 -0.77
CA ASP A 176 8.46 16.80 -1.17
C ASP A 176 7.98 15.74 -0.18
N ALA A 177 8.91 14.93 0.36
CA ALA A 177 8.62 14.02 1.47
C ALA A 177 8.15 14.80 2.71
N GLU A 178 8.85 15.85 3.12
CA GLU A 178 8.46 16.72 4.25
C GLU A 178 7.05 17.30 4.05
N ARG A 179 6.79 17.85 2.86
CA ARG A 179 5.49 18.42 2.54
C ARG A 179 4.36 17.38 2.59
N ALA A 180 4.62 16.19 2.08
CA ALA A 180 3.65 15.09 2.10
C ALA A 180 3.36 14.63 3.53
N VAL A 181 4.39 14.43 4.35
CA VAL A 181 4.25 14.05 5.78
C VAL A 181 3.49 15.13 6.54
N ALA A 182 3.89 16.41 6.40
CA ALA A 182 3.21 17.52 7.08
C ALA A 182 1.72 17.59 6.71
N LYS A 183 1.37 17.38 5.44
CA LYS A 183 -0.01 17.31 5.00
C LYS A 183 -0.77 16.16 5.68
N LEU A 184 -0.19 14.97 5.76
CA LEU A 184 -0.83 13.80 6.37
C LEU A 184 -1.01 13.98 7.89
N ILE A 185 -0.13 14.72 8.56
CA ILE A 185 -0.29 15.11 9.96
C ILE A 185 -1.47 16.07 10.11
N ILE A 186 -1.54 17.12 9.28
CA ILE A 186 -2.64 18.10 9.30
C ILE A 186 -3.98 17.41 9.04
N ASP A 187 -4.02 16.51 8.04
CA ASP A 187 -5.21 15.73 7.68
C ASP A 187 -5.51 14.61 8.73
N LYS A 188 -4.74 14.52 9.82
CA LYS A 188 -4.83 13.47 10.84
C LYS A 188 -4.82 12.05 10.26
N THR A 189 -4.10 11.88 9.17
CA THR A 189 -3.94 10.57 8.51
C THR A 189 -2.91 9.73 9.21
N ILE A 190 -1.85 10.35 9.66
CA ILE A 190 -0.82 9.76 10.51
C ILE A 190 -0.68 10.61 11.77
N ASP A 191 -0.29 9.96 12.86
CA ASP A 191 0.12 10.62 14.09
C ASP A 191 1.64 10.65 14.10
N ALA A 192 2.23 11.82 13.84
CA ALA A 192 3.67 12.00 13.76
C ALA A 192 4.05 13.43 14.11
N THR A 193 5.33 13.60 14.49
CA THR A 193 5.97 14.90 14.71
C THR A 193 7.18 15.04 13.80
N ILE A 194 7.46 16.28 13.38
CA ILE A 194 8.63 16.63 12.56
C ILE A 194 9.56 17.47 13.44
N ASP A 195 10.70 16.89 13.83
CA ASP A 195 11.76 17.59 14.59
C ASP A 195 12.89 18.01 13.63
N LYS A 196 13.03 19.32 13.43
CA LYS A 196 14.03 19.91 12.52
C LYS A 196 15.40 20.14 13.18
N LEU A 197 15.53 19.89 14.47
CA LEU A 197 16.76 20.10 15.24
C LEU A 197 17.42 18.78 15.66
N ALA A 198 16.88 17.64 15.18
CA ALA A 198 17.46 16.35 15.50
C ALA A 198 18.91 16.26 14.98
N ALA A 199 19.82 15.81 15.84
CA ALA A 199 21.21 15.57 15.44
C ALA A 199 21.29 14.30 14.58
N ASP A 200 21.89 14.44 13.40
CA ASP A 200 22.20 13.29 12.54
C ASP A 200 23.37 12.48 13.15
N PRO A 201 23.41 11.15 13.02
CA PRO A 201 24.55 10.31 13.39
C PRO A 201 25.89 10.76 12.78
N THR A 202 25.86 11.50 11.67
CA THR A 202 27.07 12.08 11.03
C THR A 202 27.49 13.43 11.61
N GLY A 203 26.76 13.96 12.63
CA GLY A 203 27.04 15.24 13.28
C GLY A 203 26.43 16.47 12.59
N GLY A 204 25.59 16.27 11.56
CA GLY A 204 24.80 17.33 10.92
C GLY A 204 23.47 17.58 11.64
N VAL A 205 22.82 18.71 11.31
CA VAL A 205 21.43 18.97 11.70
C VAL A 205 20.53 18.33 10.65
N SER A 206 19.73 17.38 11.08
CA SER A 206 18.82 16.63 10.23
C SER A 206 17.37 16.79 10.71
N CYS A 207 16.43 16.50 9.86
CA CYS A 207 15.02 16.47 10.19
C CYS A 207 14.61 15.04 10.55
N LEU A 208 14.12 14.85 11.77
CA LEU A 208 13.62 13.56 12.26
C LEU A 208 12.08 13.54 12.21
N ILE A 209 11.54 12.46 11.68
CA ILE A 209 10.10 12.19 11.72
C ILE A 209 9.88 11.10 12.76
N ALA A 210 9.10 11.41 13.80
CA ALA A 210 8.70 10.46 14.84
C ALA A 210 7.22 10.12 14.67
N PHE A 211 6.92 8.84 14.48
CA PHE A 211 5.55 8.32 14.36
C PHE A 211 5.06 7.85 15.73
N SER A 212 3.98 8.46 16.23
CA SER A 212 3.41 8.15 17.55
C SER A 212 2.47 6.93 17.53
N GLY A 213 2.03 6.53 16.34
CA GLY A 213 1.06 5.42 16.16
C GLY A 213 1.68 4.10 15.72
N ALA A 214 3.02 3.99 15.62
CA ALA A 214 3.65 2.70 15.50
C ALA A 214 3.34 1.92 16.77
N THR A 215 2.24 1.16 16.75
CA THR A 215 2.11 0.04 17.67
C THR A 215 3.29 -0.86 17.34
N THR A 216 4.42 -0.60 17.96
CA THR A 216 5.35 -1.67 18.22
C THR A 216 4.47 -2.74 18.83
N ASP A 217 4.27 -3.83 18.10
CA ASP A 217 3.96 -5.07 18.76
C ASP A 217 5.06 -5.19 19.82
N ASP A 218 4.74 -4.85 21.08
CA ASP A 218 5.67 -5.09 22.18
C ASP A 218 6.14 -6.55 22.11
N ASN A 219 5.29 -7.43 21.58
CA ASN A 219 5.59 -8.80 21.21
C ASN A 219 6.69 -8.95 20.14
N PHE A 220 6.83 -8.04 19.14
CA PHE A 220 7.88 -8.19 18.13
C PHE A 220 9.26 -7.82 18.71
N ASN A 221 9.34 -6.72 19.43
CA ASN A 221 10.58 -6.31 20.09
C ASN A 221 10.97 -7.31 21.20
N ASP A 222 10.01 -7.80 21.97
CA ASP A 222 10.23 -8.86 22.97
C ASP A 222 10.64 -10.17 22.28
N SER A 223 10.07 -10.54 21.16
CA SER A 223 10.45 -11.74 20.40
C SER A 223 11.83 -11.59 19.80
N LEU A 224 12.17 -10.42 19.24
CA LEU A 224 13.50 -10.12 18.74
C LEU A 224 14.54 -10.13 19.85
N PHE A 225 14.23 -9.53 20.99
CA PHE A 225 15.12 -9.52 22.16
C PHE A 225 15.35 -10.92 22.72
N ARG A 226 14.32 -11.76 22.80
CA ARG A 226 14.44 -13.20 23.18
C ARG A 226 15.31 -13.96 22.20
N LEU A 227 15.11 -13.77 20.88
CA LEU A 227 15.90 -14.42 19.85
C LEU A 227 17.38 -14.02 19.94
N CYS A 228 17.67 -12.74 20.11
CA CYS A 228 19.04 -12.26 20.33
C CYS A 228 19.69 -12.86 21.57
N LYS A 229 18.93 -12.97 22.66
CA LYS A 229 19.38 -13.57 23.91
C LYS A 229 19.66 -15.08 23.77
N GLU A 230 18.78 -15.81 23.07
CA GLU A 230 18.99 -17.24 22.77
C GLU A 230 20.22 -17.46 21.89
N VAL A 231 20.43 -16.64 20.87
CA VAL A 231 21.63 -16.69 20.03
C VAL A 231 22.89 -16.42 20.85
N SER A 232 22.88 -15.41 21.73
CA SER A 232 23.99 -15.13 22.64
C SER A 232 24.31 -16.32 23.55
N ASN A 233 23.28 -16.91 24.16
CA ASN A 233 23.42 -18.08 25.01
C ASN A 233 24.01 -19.31 24.25
N CYS A 234 23.58 -19.51 23.00
CA CYS A 234 24.12 -20.55 22.13
C CYS A 234 25.60 -20.34 21.79
N VAL A 235 25.99 -19.06 21.53
CA VAL A 235 27.40 -18.73 21.25
C VAL A 235 28.26 -18.92 22.50
N GLU A 236 27.81 -18.50 23.67
CA GLU A 236 28.54 -18.73 24.94
C GLU A 236 28.68 -20.20 25.26
N ALA A 237 27.63 -21.01 25.06
CA ALA A 237 27.68 -22.45 25.23
C ALA A 237 28.60 -23.17 24.23
N ALA A 238 28.79 -22.63 23.04
CA ALA A 238 29.71 -23.14 22.04
C ALA A 238 31.19 -22.79 22.32
N GLN A 239 31.43 -21.66 23.01
CA GLN A 239 32.77 -21.19 23.39
C GLN A 239 33.28 -21.84 24.70
N SER A 240 32.39 -22.45 25.47
CA SER A 240 32.73 -23.12 26.75
C SER A 240 33.03 -24.59 26.61
N LYS A 241 33.11 -25.12 25.41
CA LYS A 241 33.57 -26.48 25.05
C LYS A 241 34.92 -26.45 24.37
#